data_04811e56d32b9666f119a124be5be06e
#
_entry.id   04811e56d32b9666f119a124be5be06e
#
_cell.length_a   1.000
_cell.length_b   1.000
_cell.length_c   1.000
_cell.angle_alpha   90.00
_cell.angle_beta   90.00
_cell.angle_gamma   90.00
#
_symmetry.space_group_name_H-M   'P 1'
#
loop_
_entity.id
_entity.type
_entity.pdbx_description
1 polymer ?
#
loop_
_entity_poly.entity_id
_entity_poly.type
_entity_poly.pdbx_seq_one_letter_code
_entity_poly.pdbx_strand_id
1 'polypeptide(L)'
;MLNSCAFQGRLAADPELRTTQTGKTVTSFRMAVDRDMVDANGRRPTDWLTFTAWGKTAEFVSRYFRKGSAAVVHSRCQTRQYEDKNGNNRTAIEFVVDNIYFAGPKQDNQQGAVDDGGTNPPPATYRNQQPQQMGFATQSQRQQWQGAADHPGNVPVSYTHLTLPT
;
A
#
# COMPACT_ATOMS: atom_id res chain seq x y z
N MET A 1 -13.01 20.77 5.16
CA MET A 1 -12.77 19.90 6.33
C MET A 1 -12.28 18.56 5.78
N LEU A 2 -11.14 18.04 6.26
CA LEU A 2 -10.55 16.78 5.77
C LEU A 2 -10.70 15.69 6.83
N ASN A 3 -11.23 14.52 6.45
CA ASN A 3 -11.29 13.30 7.26
C ASN A 3 -10.92 12.13 6.34
N SER A 4 -9.65 11.74 6.33
CA SER A 4 -9.10 10.76 5.40
C SER A 4 -8.04 9.94 6.11
N CYS A 5 -8.18 8.63 6.03
CA CYS A 5 -7.25 7.65 6.57
C CYS A 5 -6.88 6.66 5.46
N ALA A 6 -5.60 6.34 5.35
CA ALA A 6 -5.10 5.34 4.41
C ALA A 6 -4.36 4.25 5.20
N PHE A 7 -4.69 2.98 4.90
CA PHE A 7 -4.09 1.82 5.56
C PHE A 7 -3.68 0.79 4.51
N GLN A 8 -2.52 0.21 4.69
CA GLN A 8 -2.07 -0.94 3.91
C GLN A 8 -1.92 -2.14 4.85
N GLY A 9 -2.46 -3.29 4.43
CA GLY A 9 -2.41 -4.49 5.25
C GLY A 9 -2.98 -5.71 4.54
N ARG A 10 -3.29 -6.75 5.31
CA ARG A 10 -3.87 -7.99 4.80
C ARG A 10 -5.20 -8.30 5.48
N LEU A 11 -6.16 -8.82 4.71
CA LEU A 11 -7.44 -9.24 5.27
C LEU A 11 -7.26 -10.44 6.21
N ALA A 12 -7.86 -10.37 7.39
CA ALA A 12 -7.78 -11.42 8.40
C ALA A 12 -8.72 -12.61 8.15
N ALA A 13 -9.82 -12.37 7.43
CA ALA A 13 -10.85 -13.34 7.07
C ALA A 13 -11.50 -12.96 5.74
N ASP A 14 -12.27 -13.87 5.17
CA ASP A 14 -13.09 -13.60 3.99
C ASP A 14 -14.18 -12.57 4.34
N PRO A 15 -14.34 -11.50 3.53
CA PRO A 15 -15.38 -10.51 3.77
C PRO A 15 -16.76 -11.05 3.40
N GLU A 16 -17.69 -10.97 4.35
CA GLU A 16 -19.07 -11.40 4.15
C GLU A 16 -19.97 -10.24 3.74
N LEU A 17 -20.70 -10.40 2.64
CA LEU A 17 -21.71 -9.43 2.21
C LEU A 17 -22.99 -9.68 3.00
N ARG A 18 -23.55 -8.61 3.56
CA ARG A 18 -24.84 -8.63 4.28
C ARG A 18 -25.75 -7.54 3.74
N THR A 19 -27.06 -7.76 3.86
CA THR A 19 -28.05 -6.73 3.55
C THR A 19 -28.70 -6.26 4.85
N THR A 20 -28.75 -4.95 5.03
CA THR A 20 -29.42 -4.32 6.17
C THR A 20 -30.93 -4.42 6.00
N GLN A 21 -31.69 -4.19 7.09
CA GLN A 21 -33.16 -4.13 7.05
C GLN A 21 -33.71 -3.06 6.10
N THR A 22 -32.89 -2.03 5.83
CA THR A 22 -33.21 -0.95 4.86
C THR A 22 -32.83 -1.29 3.41
N GLY A 23 -32.41 -2.53 3.11
CA GLY A 23 -32.06 -2.99 1.78
C GLY A 23 -30.67 -2.54 1.29
N LYS A 24 -29.85 -1.92 2.13
CA LYS A 24 -28.47 -1.52 1.75
C LYS A 24 -27.48 -2.66 1.97
N THR A 25 -26.62 -2.90 0.99
CA THR A 25 -25.53 -3.87 1.10
C THR A 25 -24.39 -3.28 1.96
N VAL A 26 -23.85 -4.12 2.83
CA VAL A 26 -22.74 -3.78 3.73
C VAL A 26 -21.84 -4.99 3.90
N THR A 27 -20.54 -4.76 4.02
CA THR A 27 -19.57 -5.76 4.47
C THR A 27 -18.66 -5.17 5.52
N SER A 28 -18.38 -5.96 6.56
CA SER A 28 -17.37 -5.62 7.55
C SER A 28 -16.24 -6.60 7.44
N PHE A 29 -15.01 -6.11 7.40
CA PHE A 29 -13.82 -6.95 7.34
C PHE A 29 -12.73 -6.42 8.26
N ARG A 30 -11.87 -7.32 8.72
CA ARG A 30 -10.76 -7.00 9.60
C ARG A 30 -9.45 -7.11 8.83
N MET A 31 -8.55 -6.15 9.04
CA MET A 31 -7.22 -6.16 8.44
C MET A 31 -6.14 -6.16 9.52
N ALA A 32 -5.07 -6.88 9.23
CA ALA A 32 -3.80 -6.82 9.93
C ALA A 32 -2.95 -5.73 9.27
N VAL A 33 -2.59 -4.71 10.03
CA VAL A 33 -1.75 -3.59 9.63
C VAL A 33 -0.51 -3.60 10.48
N ASP A 34 0.64 -3.88 9.90
CA ASP A 34 1.90 -3.92 10.63
C ASP A 34 2.43 -2.50 10.84
N ARG A 35 2.95 -2.24 12.05
CA ARG A 35 3.60 -0.97 12.36
C ARG A 35 4.98 -0.91 11.71
N ASP A 36 5.41 0.29 11.32
CA ASP A 36 6.74 0.49 10.72
C ASP A 36 7.87 0.24 11.72
N MET A 37 7.63 0.50 13.00
CA MET A 37 8.62 0.32 14.07
C MET A 37 8.61 -1.11 14.60
N VAL A 38 9.80 -1.63 14.87
CA VAL A 38 9.99 -2.92 15.56
C VAL A 38 10.02 -2.71 17.08
N ASP A 39 9.53 -3.70 17.82
CA ASP A 39 9.62 -3.75 19.27
C ASP A 39 11.07 -4.08 19.74
N ALA A 40 11.28 -4.09 21.05
CA ALA A 40 12.58 -4.44 21.65
C ALA A 40 13.06 -5.87 21.31
N ASN A 41 12.18 -6.75 20.84
CA ASN A 41 12.46 -8.12 20.43
C ASN A 41 12.67 -8.27 18.93
N GLY A 42 12.71 -7.17 18.16
CA GLY A 42 12.85 -7.17 16.72
C GLY A 42 11.59 -7.60 15.96
N ARG A 43 10.42 -7.62 16.61
CA ARG A 43 9.13 -7.96 16.00
C ARG A 43 8.37 -6.70 15.63
N ARG A 44 7.61 -6.75 14.54
CA ARG A 44 6.68 -5.68 14.15
C ARG A 44 5.32 -5.93 14.80
N PRO A 45 4.87 -5.07 15.72
CA PRO A 45 3.52 -5.16 16.25
C PRO A 45 2.49 -4.95 15.14
N THR A 46 1.40 -5.71 15.20
CA THR A 46 0.32 -5.67 14.22
C THR A 46 -0.93 -5.08 14.85
N ASP A 47 -1.50 -4.06 14.23
CA ASP A 47 -2.79 -3.50 14.60
C ASP A 47 -3.90 -4.20 13.83
N TRP A 48 -4.97 -4.58 14.55
CA TRP A 48 -6.13 -5.24 13.99
C TRP A 48 -7.27 -4.25 13.85
N LEU A 49 -7.46 -3.73 12.65
CA LEU A 49 -8.44 -2.69 12.37
C LEU A 49 -9.67 -3.28 11.68
N THR A 50 -10.85 -2.79 12.06
CA THR A 50 -12.11 -3.19 11.44
C THR A 50 -12.62 -2.09 10.53
N PHE A 51 -12.96 -2.46 9.30
CA PHE A 51 -13.44 -1.59 8.25
C PHE A 51 -14.87 -1.97 7.86
N THR A 52 -15.67 -0.97 7.51
CA THR A 52 -17.04 -1.16 7.01
C THR A 52 -17.16 -0.54 5.62
N ALA A 53 -17.54 -1.35 4.64
CA ALA A 53 -17.80 -0.90 3.28
C ALA A 53 -19.31 -0.98 2.99
N TRP A 54 -19.83 -0.06 2.18
CA TRP A 54 -21.23 0.05 1.82
C TRP A 54 -21.47 -0.02 0.31
N GLY A 55 -22.64 -0.50 -0.10
CA GLY A 55 -23.09 -0.49 -1.48
C GLY A 55 -22.14 -1.20 -2.42
N LYS A 56 -21.82 -0.57 -3.56
CA LYS A 56 -20.92 -1.13 -4.58
C LYS A 56 -19.54 -1.48 -4.05
N THR A 57 -19.00 -0.71 -3.11
CA THR A 57 -17.71 -1.02 -2.46
C THR A 57 -17.80 -2.30 -1.64
N ALA A 58 -18.92 -2.53 -0.92
CA ALA A 58 -19.15 -3.77 -0.18
C ALA A 58 -19.20 -4.99 -1.11
N GLU A 59 -19.91 -4.88 -2.23
CA GLU A 59 -20.01 -5.94 -3.25
C GLU A 59 -18.63 -6.22 -3.88
N PHE A 60 -17.87 -5.18 -4.19
CA PHE A 60 -16.52 -5.32 -4.73
C PHE A 60 -15.60 -6.04 -3.76
N VAL A 61 -15.59 -5.63 -2.48
CA VAL A 61 -14.76 -6.25 -1.44
C VAL A 61 -15.11 -7.73 -1.29
N SER A 62 -16.38 -8.08 -1.14
CA SER A 62 -16.80 -9.47 -0.94
C SER A 62 -16.54 -10.37 -2.15
N ARG A 63 -16.58 -9.81 -3.35
CA ARG A 63 -16.34 -10.56 -4.60
C ARG A 63 -14.88 -10.86 -4.84
N TYR A 64 -14.00 -9.88 -4.62
CA TYR A 64 -12.63 -9.93 -5.12
C TYR A 64 -11.57 -10.12 -4.04
N PHE A 65 -11.87 -9.84 -2.76
CA PHE A 65 -10.91 -10.01 -1.68
C PHE A 65 -11.19 -11.28 -0.88
N ARG A 66 -10.14 -11.91 -0.39
CA ARG A 66 -10.18 -13.12 0.44
C ARG A 66 -9.25 -12.95 1.63
N LYS A 67 -9.34 -13.85 2.59
CA LYS A 67 -8.38 -13.95 3.71
C LYS A 67 -6.94 -13.93 3.16
N GLY A 68 -6.07 -13.09 3.73
CA GLY A 68 -4.67 -12.94 3.33
C GLY A 68 -4.45 -11.99 2.15
N SER A 69 -5.48 -11.56 1.41
CA SER A 69 -5.33 -10.57 0.33
C SER A 69 -4.70 -9.30 0.86
N ALA A 70 -3.63 -8.84 0.20
CA ALA A 70 -3.04 -7.54 0.49
C ALA A 70 -3.88 -6.42 -0.15
N ALA A 71 -4.20 -5.40 0.65
CA ALA A 71 -5.03 -4.28 0.22
C ALA A 71 -4.52 -2.94 0.75
N VAL A 72 -4.76 -1.89 -0.03
CA VAL A 72 -4.72 -0.50 0.43
C VAL A 72 -6.16 -0.01 0.55
N VAL A 73 -6.53 0.42 1.75
CA VAL A 73 -7.86 0.94 2.07
C VAL A 73 -7.77 2.44 2.29
N HIS A 74 -8.58 3.19 1.55
CA HIS A 74 -8.83 4.60 1.80
C HIS A 74 -10.19 4.73 2.49
N SER A 75 -10.23 5.36 3.66
CA SER A 75 -11.41 5.42 4.52
C SER A 75 -11.50 6.75 5.24
N ARG A 76 -12.68 7.03 5.76
CA ARG A 76 -12.90 8.08 6.76
C ARG A 76 -13.11 7.45 8.13
N CYS A 77 -12.64 8.15 9.16
CA CYS A 77 -12.84 7.77 10.55
C CYS A 77 -14.12 8.45 11.08
N GLN A 78 -14.98 7.69 11.73
CA GLN A 78 -16.15 8.23 12.42
C GLN A 78 -16.35 7.54 13.76
N THR A 79 -17.07 8.19 14.66
CA THR A 79 -17.42 7.62 15.95
C THR A 79 -18.90 7.23 15.95
N ARG A 80 -19.21 6.10 16.61
CA ARG A 80 -20.57 5.65 16.87
C ARG A 80 -20.74 5.39 18.35
N GLN A 81 -21.77 6.01 18.91
CA GLN A 81 -22.19 5.68 20.27
C GLN A 81 -23.07 4.43 20.28
N TYR A 82 -22.84 3.56 21.25
CA TYR A 82 -23.64 2.38 21.48
C TYR A 82 -23.70 2.07 22.97
N GLU A 83 -24.75 1.40 23.38
CA GLU A 83 -24.93 0.93 24.74
C GLU A 83 -24.36 -0.51 24.85
N ASP A 84 -23.50 -0.73 25.83
CA ASP A 84 -22.96 -2.06 26.10
C ASP A 84 -23.99 -2.92 26.84
N LYS A 85 -23.69 -4.21 27.00
CA LYS A 85 -24.59 -5.18 27.67
C LYS A 85 -24.89 -4.81 29.14
N ASN A 86 -24.14 -3.89 29.73
CA ASN A 86 -24.29 -3.44 31.10
C ASN A 86 -25.03 -2.09 31.19
N GLY A 87 -25.59 -1.59 30.10
CA GLY A 87 -26.29 -0.30 30.04
C GLY A 87 -25.40 0.94 29.99
N ASN A 88 -24.08 0.78 29.77
CA ASN A 88 -23.16 1.91 29.69
C ASN A 88 -23.03 2.41 28.26
N ASN A 89 -23.07 3.74 28.09
CA ASN A 89 -22.78 4.37 26.81
C ASN A 89 -21.28 4.25 26.47
N ARG A 90 -21.00 3.68 25.31
CA ARG A 90 -19.65 3.49 24.75
C ARG A 90 -19.52 4.18 23.40
N THR A 91 -18.32 4.59 23.09
CA THR A 91 -17.99 5.14 21.78
C THR A 91 -17.08 4.17 21.03
N ALA A 92 -17.51 3.70 19.87
CA ALA A 92 -16.70 2.93 18.95
C ALA A 92 -16.13 3.84 17.87
N ILE A 93 -14.89 3.58 17.48
CA ILE A 93 -14.28 4.16 16.28
C ILE A 93 -14.55 3.22 15.11
N GLU A 94 -15.07 3.76 14.02
CA GLU A 94 -15.37 3.02 12.80
C GLU A 94 -14.63 3.63 11.61
N PHE A 95 -14.02 2.78 10.79
CA PHE A 95 -13.42 3.18 9.52
C PHE A 95 -14.38 2.81 8.39
N VAL A 96 -14.98 3.82 7.76
CA VAL A 96 -15.88 3.63 6.62
C VAL A 96 -15.08 3.75 5.34
N VAL A 97 -15.07 2.67 4.55
CA VAL A 97 -14.28 2.55 3.33
C VAL A 97 -14.89 3.39 2.22
N ASP A 98 -14.09 4.27 1.67
CA ASP A 98 -14.42 5.02 0.46
C ASP A 98 -13.90 4.27 -0.78
N ASN A 99 -12.63 3.81 -0.74
CA ASN A 99 -12.01 3.04 -1.82
C ASN A 99 -11.11 1.94 -1.26
N ILE A 100 -10.96 0.85 -2.02
CA ILE A 100 -10.03 -0.24 -1.72
C ILE A 100 -9.31 -0.66 -3.00
N TYR A 101 -8.01 -0.94 -2.89
CA TYR A 101 -7.13 -1.31 -4.00
C TYR A 101 -6.33 -2.57 -3.64
N PHE A 102 -6.02 -3.37 -4.64
CA PHE A 102 -5.08 -4.49 -4.46
C PHE A 102 -3.67 -3.96 -4.24
N ALA A 103 -2.99 -4.47 -3.21
CA ALA A 103 -1.61 -4.09 -2.85
C ALA A 103 -0.60 -5.22 -3.10
N GLY A 104 -1.02 -6.31 -3.72
CA GLY A 104 -0.18 -7.48 -4.00
C GLY A 104 -0.35 -7.99 -5.43
N PRO A 105 0.49 -8.94 -5.85
CA PRO A 105 0.29 -9.63 -7.12
C PRO A 105 -1.09 -10.26 -7.14
N LYS A 106 -1.72 -10.26 -8.32
CA LYS A 106 -3.00 -10.96 -8.55
C LYS A 106 -2.84 -12.40 -8.11
N GLN A 107 -3.57 -12.84 -7.10
CA GLN A 107 -3.68 -14.26 -6.80
C GLN A 107 -4.54 -14.86 -7.92
N ASP A 108 -3.90 -15.49 -8.88
CA ASP A 108 -4.60 -16.35 -9.82
C ASP A 108 -5.17 -17.50 -8.99
N ASN A 109 -6.49 -17.48 -8.77
CA ASN A 109 -7.22 -18.63 -8.26
C ASN A 109 -7.09 -19.74 -9.31
N GLN A 110 -6.07 -20.60 -9.16
CA GLN A 110 -6.03 -21.89 -9.82
C GLN A 110 -7.09 -22.81 -9.18
N GLN A 111 -8.35 -22.55 -9.52
CA GLN A 111 -9.41 -23.54 -9.42
C GLN A 111 -10.12 -23.54 -10.76
N GLY A 112 -9.78 -24.55 -11.56
CA GLY A 112 -10.43 -24.85 -12.83
C GLY A 112 -9.53 -24.70 -14.06
N ALA A 113 -8.39 -25.35 -14.08
CA ALA A 113 -7.78 -25.73 -15.34
C ALA A 113 -8.62 -26.89 -15.91
N VAL A 114 -9.64 -26.59 -16.70
CA VAL A 114 -10.11 -27.48 -17.75
C VAL A 114 -9.01 -27.49 -18.78
N ASP A 115 -8.40 -28.66 -18.93
CA ASP A 115 -7.45 -29.01 -19.97
C ASP A 115 -8.18 -28.87 -21.34
N ASP A 116 -8.07 -27.69 -21.94
CA ASP A 116 -8.40 -27.51 -23.36
C ASP A 116 -7.07 -27.42 -24.11
N GLY A 117 -6.80 -28.51 -24.87
CA GLY A 117 -5.55 -28.76 -25.60
C GLY A 117 -5.21 -27.71 -26.66
N GLY A 118 -4.91 -26.49 -26.23
CA GLY A 118 -4.40 -25.39 -27.05
C GLY A 118 -2.92 -25.18 -26.78
N THR A 119 -2.10 -25.49 -27.79
CA THR A 119 -0.65 -25.23 -27.83
C THR A 119 -0.34 -23.75 -27.60
N ASN A 120 -0.18 -23.37 -26.34
CA ASN A 120 0.45 -22.09 -26.01
C ASN A 120 1.98 -22.27 -26.06
N PRO A 121 2.70 -21.42 -26.80
CA PRO A 121 4.15 -21.43 -26.74
C PRO A 121 4.60 -21.07 -25.31
N PRO A 122 5.69 -21.67 -24.79
CA PRO A 122 6.17 -21.38 -23.45
C PRO A 122 6.49 -19.86 -23.33
N PRO A 123 6.23 -19.25 -22.15
CA PRO A 123 6.57 -17.85 -21.94
C PRO A 123 8.07 -17.67 -22.17
N ALA A 124 8.43 -16.67 -22.99
CA ALA A 124 9.80 -16.32 -23.27
C ALA A 124 10.56 -16.11 -21.95
N THR A 125 11.48 -17.02 -21.66
CA THR A 125 12.46 -16.83 -20.57
C THR A 125 13.19 -15.53 -20.86
N TYR A 126 12.98 -14.53 -20.00
CA TYR A 126 13.83 -13.35 -19.95
C TYR A 126 15.25 -13.82 -19.65
N ARG A 127 16.01 -14.01 -20.74
CA ARG A 127 17.45 -14.25 -20.67
C ARG A 127 18.04 -13.08 -19.94
N ASN A 128 18.49 -13.30 -18.72
CA ASN A 128 19.21 -12.35 -17.89
C ASN A 128 20.43 -11.86 -18.70
N GLN A 129 20.28 -10.71 -19.39
CA GLN A 129 21.41 -10.03 -19.98
C GLN A 129 22.17 -9.44 -18.80
N GLN A 130 23.30 -10.06 -18.49
CA GLN A 130 24.32 -9.47 -17.61
C GLN A 130 24.53 -8.02 -18.04
N PRO A 131 24.55 -7.05 -17.11
CA PRO A 131 24.92 -5.70 -17.43
C PRO A 131 26.36 -5.73 -17.98
N GLN A 132 26.51 -5.37 -19.26
CA GLN A 132 27.82 -5.11 -19.84
C GLN A 132 28.48 -4.03 -18.97
N GLN A 133 29.59 -4.38 -18.37
CA GLN A 133 30.49 -3.45 -17.69
C GLN A 133 30.81 -2.32 -18.68
N MET A 134 30.23 -1.13 -18.44
CA MET A 134 30.72 0.07 -19.08
C MET A 134 32.16 0.27 -18.60
N GLY A 135 33.10 0.04 -19.52
CA GLY A 135 34.52 0.24 -19.27
C GLY A 135 34.77 1.68 -18.81
N PHE A 136 35.40 1.80 -17.67
CA PHE A 136 35.87 3.08 -17.16
C PHE A 136 36.82 3.67 -18.20
N ALA A 137 36.61 4.93 -18.58
CA ALA A 137 37.45 5.70 -19.47
C ALA A 137 38.90 5.59 -19.03
N THR A 138 39.77 5.22 -19.97
CA THR A 138 41.22 5.12 -19.77
C THR A 138 41.80 6.49 -19.39
N GLN A 139 42.91 6.47 -18.67
CA GLN A 139 43.62 7.66 -18.16
C GLN A 139 43.89 8.76 -19.23
N SER A 140 43.95 8.41 -20.51
CA SER A 140 44.11 9.34 -21.62
C SER A 140 42.91 10.26 -21.89
N GLN A 141 41.69 9.85 -21.50
CA GLN A 141 40.51 10.70 -21.65
C GLN A 141 40.32 11.70 -20.50
N ARG A 142 40.96 11.49 -19.34
CA ARG A 142 40.92 12.45 -18.22
C ARG A 142 41.69 13.72 -18.46
N GLN A 143 42.69 13.71 -19.35
CA GLN A 143 43.48 14.91 -19.63
C GLN A 143 42.78 15.91 -20.58
N GLN A 144 41.77 15.47 -21.33
CA GLN A 144 41.00 16.38 -22.20
C GLN A 144 39.96 17.23 -21.46
N TRP A 145 39.58 16.85 -20.22
CA TRP A 145 38.60 17.61 -19.44
C TRP A 145 39.19 18.65 -18.50
N GLN A 146 40.52 18.69 -18.34
CA GLN A 146 41.19 19.69 -17.48
C GLN A 146 41.47 21.03 -18.20
N GLY A 147 41.23 21.11 -19.51
CA GLY A 147 41.45 22.32 -20.29
C GLY A 147 40.23 23.25 -20.48
N ALA A 148 39.06 22.89 -19.92
CA ALA A 148 37.81 23.64 -20.13
C ALA A 148 37.36 24.46 -18.92
N ALA A 149 38.23 24.68 -17.92
CA ALA A 149 37.87 25.35 -16.66
C ALA A 149 38.16 26.86 -16.62
N ASP A 150 38.54 27.47 -17.73
CA ASP A 150 38.74 28.93 -17.81
C ASP A 150 37.61 29.57 -18.64
N HIS A 151 36.42 29.66 -18.10
CA HIS A 151 35.39 30.59 -18.56
C HIS A 151 35.14 31.63 -17.46
N PRO A 152 35.34 32.93 -17.70
CA PRO A 152 35.07 33.99 -16.73
C PRO A 152 33.55 34.22 -16.66
N GLY A 153 32.88 33.67 -15.64
CA GLY A 153 31.44 33.84 -15.45
C GLY A 153 30.81 33.09 -14.28
N ASN A 154 31.54 32.25 -13.58
CA ASN A 154 31.00 31.50 -12.47
C ASN A 154 31.23 32.24 -11.14
N VAL A 155 30.20 32.98 -10.67
CA VAL A 155 30.21 33.67 -9.38
C VAL A 155 29.84 32.65 -8.29
N PRO A 156 30.68 32.38 -7.29
CA PRO A 156 30.34 31.47 -6.21
C PRO A 156 29.26 32.11 -5.31
N VAL A 157 28.12 31.46 -5.19
CA VAL A 157 27.08 31.82 -4.20
C VAL A 157 27.54 31.36 -2.82
N SER A 158 27.90 32.33 -1.96
CA SER A 158 28.20 32.11 -0.57
C SER A 158 26.88 32.01 0.23
N TYR A 159 26.62 30.83 0.82
CA TYR A 159 25.56 30.67 1.82
C TYR A 159 26.01 31.23 3.15
N THR A 160 25.43 32.36 3.54
CA THR A 160 25.56 32.87 4.91
C THR A 160 24.58 32.13 5.84
N HIS A 161 25.12 31.39 6.81
CA HIS A 161 24.37 30.85 7.93
C HIS A 161 23.84 31.98 8.82
N LEU A 162 22.54 32.17 8.86
CA LEU A 162 21.88 33.00 9.88
C LEU A 162 21.85 32.20 11.20
N THR A 163 22.72 32.61 12.15
CA THR A 163 22.60 32.22 13.56
C THR A 163 21.54 33.09 14.22
N LEU A 164 20.51 32.46 14.81
CA LEU A 164 19.52 33.12 15.68
C LEU A 164 20.17 33.44 17.04
N PRO A 165 19.96 34.64 17.60
CA PRO A 165 20.38 34.93 18.96
C PRO A 165 19.41 34.33 19.97
N THR A 166 19.98 33.89 21.09
CA THR A 166 19.31 33.40 22.32
C THR A 166 18.46 34.46 22.96
#